data_e1859f0b9a182650a6accdff13a8581f
#
_entry.id   e1859f0b9a182650a6accdff13a8581f
#
_cell.length_a   1.000
_cell.length_b   1.000
_cell.length_c   1.000
_cell.angle_alpha   90.00
_cell.angle_beta   90.00
_cell.angle_gamma   90.00
#
_symmetry.space_group_name_H-M   'P 1'
#
loop_
_entity.id
_entity.type
_entity.pdbx_description
1 polymer ?
#
loop_
_entity_poly.entity_id
_entity_poly.type
_entity_poly.pdbx_seq_one_letter_code
_entity_poly.pdbx_strand_id
1 'polypeptide(L)'
;MIEVTLYSRDDCHLCEQVKEYLEELSSEIPHQLSVIDVDSQADLRKQYGFNVPVVKIGPYTLKAPIERSDLVITLKAAQNREKHISDIDSTITSGAIGQPVKWTRSDGFVHWLSRHYLAVFNTFIAAYVLLPFLAPVLMKIGATTPAGWIYRSYSVVCHELAFRSWFLFGIQASYPRAAAEVDGYLTYAEATGMDENDLWGARDYRGDETIGYKVALCERDIAIYGGILLFGVGFAVSGRKMKPVHWIIWILIGLVPIGLDGLSQLASQPPMNLLPYRESSPLLRSITGFLFGFMTAWFGYPYVEETMGENRKILDEKLQRSRRVIPEGFMDFSGEFKAK
;
A
#
# COMPACT_ATOMS: atom_id res chain seq x y z
N MET A 1 -16.90 -7.32 -29.41
CA MET A 1 -16.22 -8.64 -29.47
C MET A 1 -14.79 -8.39 -29.04
N ILE A 2 -14.28 -9.15 -28.07
CA ILE A 2 -12.96 -8.92 -27.48
C ILE A 2 -11.88 -9.23 -28.52
N GLU A 3 -10.99 -8.26 -28.78
CA GLU A 3 -9.82 -8.47 -29.61
C GLU A 3 -8.67 -9.02 -28.74
N VAL A 4 -8.11 -10.16 -29.17
CA VAL A 4 -6.99 -10.83 -28.54
C VAL A 4 -5.83 -10.89 -29.52
N THR A 5 -4.68 -10.33 -29.15
CA THR A 5 -3.47 -10.39 -29.96
C THR A 5 -2.44 -11.27 -29.26
N LEU A 6 -2.04 -12.35 -29.92
CA LEU A 6 -0.94 -13.23 -29.49
C LEU A 6 0.32 -12.86 -30.29
N TYR A 7 1.32 -12.36 -29.60
CA TYR A 7 2.67 -12.20 -30.16
C TYR A 7 3.42 -13.51 -29.99
N SER A 8 3.76 -14.12 -31.10
CA SER A 8 4.34 -15.46 -31.20
C SER A 8 5.64 -15.43 -32.01
N ARG A 9 6.29 -16.58 -32.09
CA ARG A 9 7.45 -16.85 -32.96
C ARG A 9 7.35 -18.26 -33.52
N ASP A 10 7.93 -18.49 -34.67
CA ASP A 10 8.09 -19.84 -35.21
C ASP A 10 8.90 -20.71 -34.23
N ASP A 11 8.59 -22.01 -34.20
CA ASP A 11 9.23 -23.01 -33.29
C ASP A 11 9.10 -22.70 -31.77
N CYS A 12 8.04 -22.02 -31.36
CA CYS A 12 7.78 -21.69 -29.96
C CYS A 12 6.68 -22.59 -29.37
N HIS A 13 7.05 -23.68 -28.71
CA HIS A 13 6.12 -24.62 -28.07
C HIS A 13 5.15 -23.96 -27.09
N LEU A 14 5.62 -23.00 -26.26
CA LEU A 14 4.76 -22.26 -25.32
C LEU A 14 3.74 -21.38 -26.07
N CYS A 15 4.10 -20.87 -27.22
CA CYS A 15 3.21 -20.04 -28.05
C CYS A 15 2.08 -20.88 -28.67
N GLU A 16 2.40 -22.11 -29.11
CA GLU A 16 1.42 -23.07 -29.62
C GLU A 16 0.44 -23.47 -28.54
N GLN A 17 0.92 -23.78 -27.35
CA GLN A 17 0.09 -24.11 -26.19
C GLN A 17 -0.88 -22.98 -25.82
N VAL A 18 -0.40 -21.74 -25.78
CA VAL A 18 -1.24 -20.57 -25.48
C VAL A 18 -2.27 -20.33 -26.59
N LYS A 19 -1.90 -20.55 -27.85
CA LYS A 19 -2.81 -20.47 -28.99
C LYS A 19 -3.94 -21.50 -28.85
N GLU A 20 -3.61 -22.75 -28.54
CA GLU A 20 -4.58 -23.83 -28.34
C GLU A 20 -5.57 -23.50 -27.21
N TYR A 21 -5.07 -22.98 -26.06
CA TYR A 21 -5.92 -22.53 -24.97
C TYR A 21 -6.87 -21.40 -25.39
N LEU A 22 -6.42 -20.44 -26.20
CA LEU A 22 -7.27 -19.35 -26.68
C LEU A 22 -8.32 -19.88 -27.67
N GLU A 23 -7.97 -20.81 -28.57
CA GLU A 23 -8.91 -21.43 -29.51
C GLU A 23 -9.99 -22.23 -28.76
N GLU A 24 -9.63 -23.03 -27.74
CA GLU A 24 -10.59 -23.74 -26.89
C GLU A 24 -11.53 -22.77 -26.16
N LEU A 25 -10.96 -21.71 -25.56
CA LEU A 25 -11.71 -20.72 -24.79
C LEU A 25 -12.64 -19.87 -25.66
N SER A 26 -12.45 -19.84 -26.99
CA SER A 26 -13.29 -19.08 -27.90
C SER A 26 -14.75 -19.57 -27.89
N SER A 27 -14.97 -20.85 -27.57
CA SER A 27 -16.31 -21.42 -27.40
C SER A 27 -17.03 -20.99 -26.13
N GLU A 28 -16.28 -20.76 -25.05
CA GLU A 28 -16.80 -20.34 -23.73
C GLU A 28 -16.88 -18.81 -23.60
N ILE A 29 -15.87 -18.13 -24.10
CA ILE A 29 -15.75 -16.65 -24.05
C ILE A 29 -15.44 -16.14 -25.47
N PRO A 30 -16.46 -15.70 -26.23
CA PRO A 30 -16.28 -15.28 -27.61
C PRO A 30 -15.28 -14.15 -27.75
N HIS A 31 -14.20 -14.37 -28.51
CA HIS A 31 -13.17 -13.39 -28.81
C HIS A 31 -12.58 -13.62 -30.20
N GLN A 32 -11.92 -12.61 -30.74
CA GLN A 32 -11.24 -12.69 -32.02
C GLN A 32 -9.74 -12.74 -31.81
N LEU A 33 -9.13 -13.86 -32.15
CA LEU A 33 -7.68 -14.08 -32.02
C LEU A 33 -6.95 -13.58 -33.28
N SER A 34 -5.93 -12.77 -33.08
CA SER A 34 -4.96 -12.33 -34.08
C SER A 34 -3.56 -12.78 -33.63
N VAL A 35 -2.87 -13.56 -34.43
CA VAL A 35 -1.52 -14.02 -34.15
C VAL A 35 -0.54 -13.19 -34.97
N ILE A 36 0.46 -12.62 -34.29
CA ILE A 36 1.49 -11.78 -34.91
C ILE A 36 2.86 -12.38 -34.64
N ASP A 37 3.60 -12.69 -35.70
CA ASP A 37 4.98 -13.10 -35.58
C ASP A 37 5.88 -11.91 -35.23
N VAL A 38 6.60 -12.01 -34.09
CA VAL A 38 7.48 -10.95 -33.59
C VAL A 38 8.76 -10.79 -34.44
N ASP A 39 9.14 -11.78 -35.21
CA ASP A 39 10.32 -11.72 -36.08
C ASP A 39 10.00 -11.06 -37.43
N SER A 40 8.72 -10.83 -37.76
CA SER A 40 8.30 -10.14 -38.96
C SER A 40 8.64 -8.65 -39.00
N GLN A 41 8.86 -8.01 -37.84
CA GLN A 41 9.15 -6.59 -37.71
C GLN A 41 10.25 -6.31 -36.67
N ALA A 42 11.25 -5.49 -37.01
CA ALA A 42 12.39 -5.20 -36.12
C ALA A 42 11.99 -4.58 -34.77
N ASP A 43 10.94 -3.76 -34.75
CA ASP A 43 10.44 -3.13 -33.53
C ASP A 43 9.75 -4.12 -32.61
N LEU A 44 8.95 -5.05 -33.15
CA LEU A 44 8.29 -6.11 -32.39
C LEU A 44 9.32 -7.08 -31.82
N ARG A 45 10.34 -7.42 -32.62
CA ARG A 45 11.45 -8.28 -32.17
C ARG A 45 12.23 -7.64 -31.01
N LYS A 46 12.46 -6.33 -31.06
CA LYS A 46 13.12 -5.60 -29.96
C LYS A 46 12.26 -5.55 -28.71
N GLN A 47 10.95 -5.41 -28.85
CA GLN A 47 10.02 -5.25 -27.74
C GLN A 47 9.64 -6.58 -27.08
N TYR A 48 9.43 -7.64 -27.85
CA TYR A 48 8.83 -8.90 -27.38
C TYR A 48 9.72 -10.13 -27.61
N GLY A 49 10.81 -10.01 -28.37
CA GLY A 49 11.60 -11.14 -28.85
C GLY A 49 12.16 -12.09 -27.81
N PHE A 50 12.35 -11.64 -26.57
CA PHE A 50 12.80 -12.46 -25.45
C PHE A 50 11.68 -12.90 -24.50
N ASN A 51 10.43 -12.48 -24.72
CA ASN A 51 9.33 -12.66 -23.78
C ASN A 51 8.11 -13.35 -24.40
N VAL A 52 8.24 -13.94 -25.59
CA VAL A 52 7.13 -14.69 -26.21
C VAL A 52 6.81 -15.97 -25.42
N PRO A 53 5.52 -16.36 -25.33
CA PRO A 53 4.34 -15.70 -25.82
C PRO A 53 3.94 -14.45 -25.00
N VAL A 54 3.45 -13.42 -25.70
CA VAL A 54 2.80 -12.28 -25.07
C VAL A 54 1.36 -12.20 -25.60
N VAL A 55 0.38 -12.14 -24.71
CA VAL A 55 -1.04 -12.02 -25.06
C VAL A 55 -1.55 -10.66 -24.64
N LYS A 56 -2.11 -9.91 -25.59
CA LYS A 56 -2.85 -8.66 -25.32
C LYS A 56 -4.35 -8.91 -25.44
N ILE A 57 -5.10 -8.54 -24.41
CA ILE A 57 -6.56 -8.66 -24.32
C ILE A 57 -7.11 -7.31 -23.89
N GLY A 58 -7.51 -6.49 -24.86
CA GLY A 58 -7.88 -5.10 -24.58
C GLY A 58 -6.73 -4.33 -23.89
N PRO A 59 -6.92 -3.78 -22.68
CA PRO A 59 -5.87 -3.08 -21.94
C PRO A 59 -4.89 -4.00 -21.21
N TYR A 60 -5.19 -5.30 -21.13
CA TYR A 60 -4.40 -6.25 -20.36
C TYR A 60 -3.29 -6.87 -21.21
N THR A 61 -2.13 -7.13 -20.59
CA THR A 61 -1.01 -7.80 -21.25
C THR A 61 -0.49 -8.90 -20.35
N LEU A 62 -0.54 -10.14 -20.84
CA LEU A 62 0.05 -11.31 -20.19
C LEU A 62 1.38 -11.63 -20.85
N LYS A 63 2.37 -12.08 -20.05
CA LYS A 63 3.69 -12.53 -20.50
C LYS A 63 3.95 -13.93 -19.95
N ALA A 64 4.77 -14.72 -20.67
CA ALA A 64 5.15 -16.05 -20.23
C ALA A 64 5.75 -16.06 -18.80
N PRO A 65 5.47 -17.11 -18.00
CA PRO A 65 4.60 -18.24 -18.29
C PRO A 65 3.12 -17.87 -18.20
N ILE A 66 2.28 -18.36 -19.12
CA ILE A 66 0.83 -18.08 -19.19
C ILE A 66 0.09 -19.39 -19.01
N GLU A 67 -0.71 -19.47 -17.95
CA GLU A 67 -1.58 -20.61 -17.70
C GLU A 67 -2.98 -20.38 -18.28
N ARG A 68 -3.72 -21.48 -18.48
CA ARG A 68 -5.13 -21.41 -18.95
C ARG A 68 -5.99 -20.57 -17.99
N SER A 69 -5.73 -20.65 -16.69
CA SER A 69 -6.39 -19.84 -15.64
C SER A 69 -6.23 -18.33 -15.84
N ASP A 70 -5.02 -17.89 -16.22
CA ASP A 70 -4.72 -16.47 -16.43
C ASP A 70 -5.50 -15.92 -17.63
N LEU A 71 -5.60 -16.71 -18.70
CA LEU A 71 -6.38 -16.36 -19.87
C LEU A 71 -7.88 -16.25 -19.55
N VAL A 72 -8.43 -17.22 -18.79
CA VAL A 72 -9.84 -17.18 -18.36
C VAL A 72 -10.14 -15.94 -17.53
N ILE A 73 -9.30 -15.64 -16.54
CA ILE A 73 -9.48 -14.48 -15.66
C ILE A 73 -9.42 -13.18 -16.49
N THR A 74 -8.42 -13.08 -17.36
CA THR A 74 -8.19 -11.86 -18.14
C THR A 74 -9.27 -11.64 -19.23
N LEU A 75 -9.71 -12.71 -19.89
CA LEU A 75 -10.82 -12.66 -20.86
C LEU A 75 -12.13 -12.24 -20.17
N LYS A 76 -12.44 -12.82 -19.00
CA LYS A 76 -13.63 -12.42 -18.22
C LYS A 76 -13.54 -10.96 -17.75
N ALA A 77 -12.37 -10.51 -17.33
CA ALA A 77 -12.16 -9.11 -16.96
C ALA A 77 -12.35 -8.16 -18.15
N ALA A 78 -11.85 -8.53 -19.34
CA ALA A 78 -12.05 -7.77 -20.57
C ALA A 78 -13.52 -7.76 -20.99
N GLN A 79 -14.21 -8.90 -20.90
CA GLN A 79 -15.65 -9.03 -21.20
C GLN A 79 -16.51 -8.15 -20.26
N ASN A 80 -16.24 -8.20 -18.96
CA ASN A 80 -16.95 -7.36 -18.00
C ASN A 80 -16.72 -5.87 -18.27
N ARG A 81 -15.50 -5.50 -18.64
CA ARG A 81 -15.18 -4.12 -19.02
C ARG A 81 -15.90 -3.69 -20.29
N GLU A 82 -15.89 -4.53 -21.35
CA GLU A 82 -16.58 -4.26 -22.60
C GLU A 82 -18.10 -4.11 -22.37
N LYS A 83 -18.68 -5.00 -21.55
CA LYS A 83 -20.07 -4.92 -21.13
C LYS A 83 -20.36 -3.64 -20.35
N HIS A 84 -19.47 -3.27 -19.43
CA HIS A 84 -19.62 -2.04 -18.65
C HIS A 84 -19.50 -0.78 -19.54
N ILE A 85 -18.60 -0.80 -20.52
CA ILE A 85 -18.46 0.27 -21.51
C ILE A 85 -19.68 0.30 -22.43
N SER A 86 -20.19 -0.86 -22.89
CA SER A 86 -21.40 -0.92 -23.73
C SER A 86 -22.67 -0.54 -22.95
N ASP A 87 -22.77 -0.87 -21.67
CA ASP A 87 -23.85 -0.42 -20.79
C ASP A 87 -23.80 1.11 -20.58
N ILE A 88 -22.59 1.66 -20.44
CA ILE A 88 -22.39 3.12 -20.44
C ILE A 88 -22.71 3.73 -21.79
N ASP A 89 -22.26 3.12 -22.88
CA ASP A 89 -22.49 3.61 -24.27
C ASP A 89 -23.96 3.40 -24.71
N SER A 90 -24.61 2.31 -24.30
CA SER A 90 -26.05 2.10 -24.50
C SER A 90 -26.90 3.05 -23.66
N THR A 91 -26.44 3.39 -22.45
CA THR A 91 -27.04 4.46 -21.63
C THR A 91 -26.82 5.84 -22.27
N ILE A 92 -25.71 6.02 -23.00
CA ILE A 92 -25.41 7.22 -23.78
C ILE A 92 -26.18 7.24 -25.11
N THR A 93 -26.34 6.11 -25.79
CA THR A 93 -26.93 6.03 -27.17
C THR A 93 -28.44 5.79 -27.16
N SER A 94 -28.96 5.04 -26.19
CA SER A 94 -30.40 4.67 -26.17
C SER A 94 -31.33 5.69 -25.49
N GLY A 95 -30.79 6.74 -24.89
CA GLY A 95 -31.60 7.74 -24.18
C GLY A 95 -31.09 9.16 -24.20
N ALA A 96 -29.98 9.44 -24.86
CA ALA A 96 -29.32 10.69 -24.53
C ALA A 96 -28.58 11.44 -25.65
N ILE A 97 -29.13 11.55 -26.77
CA ILE A 97 -28.94 12.83 -27.47
C ILE A 97 -29.79 13.83 -26.66
N GLY A 98 -29.19 14.36 -25.56
CA GLY A 98 -29.82 15.43 -24.79
C GLY A 98 -29.98 15.27 -23.30
N GLN A 99 -29.72 14.11 -22.66
CA GLN A 99 -29.74 14.09 -21.20
C GLN A 99 -28.40 14.56 -20.63
N PRO A 100 -28.39 15.60 -19.77
CA PRO A 100 -27.19 16.10 -19.17
C PRO A 100 -26.59 15.01 -18.25
N VAL A 101 -25.31 14.69 -18.47
CA VAL A 101 -24.55 13.82 -17.57
C VAL A 101 -24.56 14.48 -16.18
N LYS A 102 -25.37 13.94 -15.28
CA LYS A 102 -25.59 14.56 -13.97
C LYS A 102 -24.37 14.32 -13.07
N TRP A 103 -23.77 15.41 -12.62
CA TRP A 103 -22.74 15.36 -11.58
C TRP A 103 -23.39 15.04 -10.23
N THR A 104 -22.92 13.99 -9.58
CA THR A 104 -23.47 13.54 -8.28
C THR A 104 -22.55 13.96 -7.12
N ARG A 105 -23.06 13.93 -5.88
CA ARG A 105 -22.25 14.18 -4.67
C ARG A 105 -21.13 13.15 -4.53
N SER A 106 -21.38 11.89 -4.91
CA SER A 106 -20.37 10.83 -4.91
C SER A 106 -19.24 11.13 -5.90
N ASP A 107 -19.56 11.65 -7.11
CA ASP A 107 -18.54 12.06 -8.06
C ASP A 107 -17.63 13.16 -7.49
N GLY A 108 -18.24 14.13 -6.80
CA GLY A 108 -17.51 15.21 -6.14
C GLY A 108 -16.56 14.68 -5.04
N PHE A 109 -17.04 13.75 -4.22
CA PHE A 109 -16.21 13.13 -3.17
C PHE A 109 -15.05 12.32 -3.76
N VAL A 110 -15.32 11.45 -4.74
CA VAL A 110 -14.27 10.65 -5.39
C VAL A 110 -13.24 11.54 -6.12
N HIS A 111 -13.71 12.59 -6.77
CA HIS A 111 -12.84 13.57 -7.42
C HIS A 111 -11.95 14.32 -6.40
N TRP A 112 -12.51 14.77 -5.28
CA TRP A 112 -11.75 15.37 -4.19
C TRP A 112 -10.74 14.38 -3.60
N LEU A 113 -11.17 13.15 -3.31
CA LEU A 113 -10.31 12.10 -2.76
C LEU A 113 -9.17 11.77 -3.72
N SER A 114 -9.42 11.62 -5.03
CA SER A 114 -8.39 11.33 -6.02
C SER A 114 -7.31 12.40 -6.10
N ARG A 115 -7.63 13.66 -5.76
CA ARG A 115 -6.68 14.77 -5.69
C ARG A 115 -5.91 14.82 -4.37
N HIS A 116 -6.57 14.47 -3.26
CA HIS A 116 -6.05 14.69 -1.90
C HIS A 116 -5.68 13.41 -1.16
N TYR A 117 -5.85 12.21 -1.78
CA TYR A 117 -5.64 10.93 -1.10
C TYR A 117 -4.28 10.84 -0.40
N LEU A 118 -3.21 11.34 -1.04
CA LEU A 118 -1.85 11.30 -0.49
C LEU A 118 -1.73 12.19 0.76
N ALA A 119 -2.35 13.38 0.75
CA ALA A 119 -2.39 14.24 1.93
C ALA A 119 -3.19 13.58 3.05
N VAL A 120 -4.33 12.95 2.72
CA VAL A 120 -5.15 12.22 3.70
C VAL A 120 -4.35 11.07 4.32
N PHE A 121 -3.68 10.24 3.50
CA PHE A 121 -2.86 9.14 3.99
C PHE A 121 -1.71 9.63 4.87
N ASN A 122 -0.92 10.61 4.38
CA ASN A 122 0.20 11.12 5.13
C ASN A 122 -0.24 11.78 6.45
N THR A 123 -1.38 12.48 6.47
CA THR A 123 -1.92 13.07 7.70
C THR A 123 -2.34 11.99 8.69
N PHE A 124 -3.02 10.94 8.21
CA PHE A 124 -3.42 9.82 9.05
C PHE A 124 -2.20 9.09 9.65
N ILE A 125 -1.19 8.78 8.82
CA ILE A 125 0.03 8.12 9.26
C ILE A 125 0.83 9.02 10.20
N ALA A 126 0.92 10.32 9.91
CA ALA A 126 1.58 11.29 10.79
C ALA A 126 0.89 11.36 12.16
N ALA A 127 -0.43 11.42 12.19
CA ALA A 127 -1.18 11.36 13.43
C ALA A 127 -0.95 10.05 14.19
N TYR A 128 -0.96 8.91 13.48
CA TYR A 128 -0.71 7.60 14.07
C TYR A 128 0.67 7.48 14.70
N VAL A 129 1.73 8.03 14.07
CA VAL A 129 3.11 7.97 14.57
C VAL A 129 3.39 9.01 15.64
N LEU A 130 2.85 10.22 15.50
CA LEU A 130 3.20 11.34 16.40
C LEU A 130 2.39 11.34 17.70
N LEU A 131 1.14 10.89 17.66
CA LEU A 131 0.28 10.86 18.84
C LEU A 131 0.85 10.01 20.00
N PRO A 132 1.51 8.84 19.79
CA PRO A 132 2.16 8.07 20.85
C PRO A 132 3.23 8.83 21.60
N PHE A 133 3.93 9.78 20.96
CA PHE A 133 4.94 10.61 21.59
C PHE A 133 4.33 11.68 22.51
N LEU A 134 3.06 12.00 22.35
CA LEU A 134 2.36 12.89 23.27
C LEU A 134 2.13 12.24 24.64
N ALA A 135 2.00 10.91 24.71
CA ALA A 135 1.77 10.19 25.97
C ALA A 135 2.86 10.45 27.03
N PRO A 136 4.18 10.23 26.74
CA PRO A 136 5.25 10.55 27.69
C PRO A 136 5.34 12.05 28.02
N VAL A 137 5.01 12.95 27.10
CA VAL A 137 4.97 14.40 27.37
C VAL A 137 3.88 14.71 28.40
N LEU A 138 2.69 14.16 28.21
CA LEU A 138 1.57 14.31 29.15
C LEU A 138 1.88 13.69 30.52
N MET A 139 2.56 12.54 30.56
CA MET A 139 3.04 11.94 31.81
C MET A 139 4.00 12.90 32.55
N LYS A 140 4.98 13.47 31.83
CA LYS A 140 5.99 14.38 32.40
C LYS A 140 5.39 15.62 33.04
N ILE A 141 4.32 16.16 32.48
CA ILE A 141 3.61 17.36 33.03
C ILE A 141 2.52 16.98 34.04
N GLY A 142 2.38 15.71 34.43
CA GLY A 142 1.41 15.25 35.42
C GLY A 142 -0.02 15.01 34.86
N ALA A 143 -0.23 15.16 33.55
CA ALA A 143 -1.53 14.93 32.92
C ALA A 143 -1.75 13.43 32.64
N THR A 144 -1.84 12.62 33.72
CA THR A 144 -1.87 11.15 33.64
C THR A 144 -3.13 10.58 33.00
N THR A 145 -4.27 11.24 33.17
CA THR A 145 -5.57 10.77 32.61
C THR A 145 -5.57 10.80 31.08
N PRO A 146 -5.28 11.91 30.38
CA PRO A 146 -5.23 11.92 28.93
C PRO A 146 -4.08 11.05 28.37
N ALA A 147 -2.93 10.97 29.06
CA ALA A 147 -1.87 10.02 28.72
C ALA A 147 -2.40 8.57 28.76
N GLY A 148 -3.16 8.23 29.81
CA GLY A 148 -3.79 6.92 29.97
C GLY A 148 -4.75 6.56 28.83
N TRP A 149 -5.46 7.53 28.25
CA TRP A 149 -6.32 7.30 27.08
C TRP A 149 -5.48 6.95 25.84
N ILE A 150 -4.33 7.62 25.62
CA ILE A 150 -3.45 7.34 24.49
C ILE A 150 -2.90 5.91 24.65
N TYR A 151 -2.32 5.54 25.78
CA TYR A 151 -1.83 4.17 26.02
C TYR A 151 -2.94 3.13 25.78
N ARG A 152 -4.15 3.35 26.32
CA ARG A 152 -5.26 2.42 26.13
C ARG A 152 -5.70 2.28 24.66
N SER A 153 -5.66 3.38 23.91
CA SER A 153 -6.02 3.35 22.48
C SER A 153 -4.99 2.58 21.67
N TYR A 154 -3.69 2.79 21.93
CA TYR A 154 -2.62 2.11 21.21
C TYR A 154 -2.42 0.66 21.66
N SER A 155 -2.81 0.31 22.87
CA SER A 155 -2.74 -1.08 23.38
C SER A 155 -3.63 -2.06 22.62
N VAL A 156 -4.59 -1.57 21.83
CA VAL A 156 -5.42 -2.40 20.92
C VAL A 156 -4.66 -2.82 19.66
N VAL A 157 -3.74 -1.98 19.19
CA VAL A 157 -3.02 -2.18 17.91
C VAL A 157 -1.55 -2.58 18.11
N CYS A 158 -0.98 -2.35 19.30
CA CYS A 158 0.39 -2.71 19.65
C CYS A 158 0.43 -3.34 21.06
N HIS A 159 1.37 -4.26 21.27
CA HIS A 159 1.58 -4.88 22.60
C HIS A 159 2.15 -3.89 23.62
N GLU A 160 2.78 -2.79 23.19
CA GLU A 160 3.35 -1.73 24.01
C GLU A 160 4.32 -2.22 25.12
N LEU A 161 5.08 -3.28 24.86
CA LEU A 161 6.01 -3.82 25.84
C LEU A 161 7.12 -2.81 26.13
N ALA A 162 7.37 -2.51 27.41
CA ALA A 162 8.33 -1.49 27.83
C ALA A 162 9.73 -1.74 27.27
N PHE A 163 10.20 -3.00 27.26
CA PHE A 163 11.50 -3.39 26.70
C PHE A 163 11.55 -3.39 25.16
N ARG A 164 10.49 -2.94 24.47
CA ARG A 164 10.39 -2.75 23.01
C ARG A 164 9.91 -1.36 22.62
N SER A 165 9.93 -0.43 23.55
CA SER A 165 9.42 0.93 23.36
C SER A 165 10.52 1.95 23.63
N TRP A 166 10.43 3.09 22.94
CA TRP A 166 11.26 4.25 23.25
C TRP A 166 10.78 4.93 24.54
N PHE A 167 11.72 5.51 25.26
CA PHE A 167 11.46 6.32 26.46
C PHE A 167 11.92 7.76 26.23
N LEU A 168 11.15 8.72 26.71
CA LEU A 168 11.51 10.14 26.71
C LEU A 168 11.71 10.63 28.13
N PHE A 169 12.61 11.59 28.28
CA PHE A 169 12.90 12.28 29.54
C PHE A 169 13.61 11.41 30.59
N GLY A 170 14.16 10.29 30.21
CA GLY A 170 14.90 9.38 31.06
C GLY A 170 16.41 9.39 30.80
N ILE A 171 17.14 8.53 31.50
CA ILE A 171 18.61 8.39 31.41
C ILE A 171 19.07 7.71 30.11
N GLN A 172 18.21 6.91 29.49
CA GLN A 172 18.45 6.30 28.17
C GLN A 172 17.16 6.19 27.38
N ALA A 173 17.31 6.01 26.07
CA ALA A 173 16.18 6.04 25.14
C ALA A 173 15.39 4.73 25.08
N SER A 174 15.97 3.61 25.50
CA SER A 174 15.32 2.30 25.52
C SER A 174 15.95 1.40 26.57
N TYR A 175 15.19 0.43 27.05
CA TYR A 175 15.60 -0.54 28.07
C TYR A 175 15.35 -1.95 27.53
N PRO A 176 16.29 -2.48 26.72
CA PRO A 176 16.12 -3.80 26.10
C PRO A 176 16.18 -4.92 27.13
N ARG A 177 15.72 -6.12 26.78
CA ARG A 177 15.95 -7.33 27.56
C ARG A 177 17.44 -7.73 27.51
N ALA A 178 17.92 -8.44 28.52
CA ALA A 178 19.30 -8.94 28.55
C ALA A 178 19.65 -9.78 27.29
N ALA A 179 18.69 -10.58 26.78
CA ALA A 179 18.85 -11.38 25.57
C ALA A 179 19.07 -10.59 24.28
N ALA A 180 18.92 -9.26 24.30
CA ALA A 180 19.23 -8.40 23.15
C ALA A 180 20.73 -8.05 23.07
N GLU A 181 21.51 -8.33 24.10
CA GLU A 181 22.98 -8.16 24.18
C GLU A 181 23.44 -6.77 23.70
N VAL A 182 22.81 -5.69 24.22
CA VAL A 182 23.13 -4.31 23.84
C VAL A 182 24.12 -3.73 24.85
N ASP A 183 25.36 -3.61 24.42
CA ASP A 183 26.43 -3.07 25.26
C ASP A 183 26.18 -1.60 25.68
N GLY A 184 26.45 -1.29 26.95
CA GLY A 184 26.35 0.07 27.48
C GLY A 184 24.93 0.56 27.79
N TYR A 185 23.92 -0.31 27.65
CA TYR A 185 22.54 -0.04 28.05
C TYR A 185 22.19 -0.82 29.32
N LEU A 186 21.49 -0.17 30.25
CA LEU A 186 20.80 -0.87 31.33
C LEU A 186 19.67 -1.71 30.70
N THR A 187 19.56 -2.94 31.12
CA THR A 187 18.43 -3.80 30.74
C THR A 187 17.14 -3.35 31.41
N TYR A 188 16.02 -3.85 30.94
CA TYR A 188 14.72 -3.58 31.53
C TYR A 188 14.66 -4.03 32.99
N ALA A 189 15.20 -5.22 33.31
CA ALA A 189 15.24 -5.74 34.67
C ALA A 189 16.12 -4.90 35.59
N GLU A 190 17.32 -4.48 35.13
CA GLU A 190 18.23 -3.64 35.91
C GLU A 190 17.64 -2.25 36.19
N ALA A 191 16.96 -1.68 35.21
CA ALA A 191 16.40 -0.33 35.31
C ALA A 191 15.14 -0.30 36.20
N THR A 192 14.26 -1.30 36.07
CA THR A 192 12.93 -1.30 36.70
C THR A 192 12.81 -2.21 37.92
N GLY A 193 13.73 -3.19 38.06
CA GLY A 193 13.61 -4.27 39.03
C GLY A 193 12.50 -5.28 38.74
N MET A 194 11.85 -5.20 37.56
CA MET A 194 10.76 -6.08 37.17
C MET A 194 11.27 -7.29 36.38
N ASP A 195 10.51 -8.40 36.45
CA ASP A 195 10.83 -9.61 35.67
C ASP A 195 10.62 -9.34 34.18
N GLU A 196 11.64 -9.60 33.37
CA GLU A 196 11.58 -9.49 31.89
C GLU A 196 10.59 -10.46 31.25
N ASN A 197 10.17 -11.51 31.97
CA ASN A 197 9.18 -12.49 31.46
C ASN A 197 7.75 -12.13 31.84
N ASP A 198 7.54 -11.16 32.71
CA ASP A 198 6.21 -10.62 32.98
C ASP A 198 5.78 -9.66 31.85
N LEU A 199 5.16 -10.23 30.83
CA LEU A 199 4.68 -9.46 29.67
C LEU A 199 3.58 -8.47 30.03
N TRP A 200 2.73 -8.81 31.02
CA TRP A 200 1.65 -7.92 31.45
C TRP A 200 2.19 -6.74 32.24
N GLY A 201 3.12 -7.00 33.18
CA GLY A 201 3.81 -5.93 33.89
C GLY A 201 4.58 -5.02 32.94
N ALA A 202 5.31 -5.58 31.97
CA ALA A 202 6.03 -4.80 30.96
C ALA A 202 5.10 -3.98 30.04
N ARG A 203 3.91 -4.47 29.76
CA ARG A 203 2.88 -3.73 29.01
C ARG A 203 2.33 -2.55 29.81
N ASP A 204 1.99 -2.78 31.07
CA ASP A 204 1.35 -1.78 31.93
C ASP A 204 2.34 -0.74 32.47
N TYR A 205 3.65 -1.05 32.45
CA TYR A 205 4.69 -0.13 32.87
C TYR A 205 4.77 1.09 31.96
N ARG A 206 4.60 2.27 32.54
CA ARG A 206 4.59 3.55 31.78
C ARG A 206 5.84 4.39 32.00
N GLY A 207 6.70 4.00 32.94
CA GLY A 207 7.90 4.74 33.33
C GLY A 207 7.71 5.59 34.56
N ASP A 208 8.78 6.27 34.94
CA ASP A 208 8.87 7.19 36.07
C ASP A 208 9.80 8.38 35.77
N GLU A 209 10.11 9.20 36.78
CA GLU A 209 10.95 10.39 36.60
C GLU A 209 12.41 10.07 36.29
N THR A 210 12.93 8.90 36.70
CA THR A 210 14.33 8.49 36.52
C THR A 210 14.52 7.81 35.15
N ILE A 211 13.68 6.82 34.88
CA ILE A 211 13.76 6.01 33.66
C ILE A 211 13.15 6.76 32.46
N GLY A 212 12.35 7.77 32.74
CA GLY A 212 11.55 8.46 31.75
C GLY A 212 10.22 7.74 31.49
N TYR A 213 9.45 8.25 30.52
CA TYR A 213 8.12 7.75 30.22
C TYR A 213 8.09 7.08 28.85
N LYS A 214 7.46 5.92 28.80
CA LYS A 214 7.34 5.07 27.60
C LYS A 214 6.53 5.75 26.50
N VAL A 215 6.96 5.67 25.24
CA VAL A 215 6.15 6.01 24.07
C VAL A 215 5.10 4.92 23.86
N ALA A 216 3.86 5.31 23.58
CA ALA A 216 2.71 4.40 23.47
C ALA A 216 2.68 3.58 22.15
N LEU A 217 3.83 3.34 21.54
CA LEU A 217 3.99 2.53 20.34
C LEU A 217 5.38 1.91 20.34
N CYS A 218 5.50 0.68 19.84
CA CYS A 218 6.80 0.00 19.87
C CYS A 218 7.79 0.57 18.84
N GLU A 219 9.09 0.36 19.09
CA GLU A 219 10.21 0.83 18.26
C GLU A 219 10.04 0.46 16.78
N ARG A 220 9.61 -0.79 16.51
CA ARG A 220 9.43 -1.31 15.15
C ARG A 220 8.28 -0.62 14.42
N ASP A 221 7.15 -0.44 15.07
CA ASP A 221 5.98 0.20 14.45
C ASP A 221 6.25 1.68 14.17
N ILE A 222 6.91 2.39 15.10
CA ILE A 222 7.36 3.77 14.87
C ILE A 222 8.24 3.84 13.62
N ALA A 223 9.17 2.91 13.46
CA ALA A 223 10.07 2.87 12.33
C ALA A 223 9.35 2.52 11.01
N ILE A 224 8.44 1.53 11.02
CA ILE A 224 7.65 1.15 9.85
C ILE A 224 6.82 2.34 9.34
N TYR A 225 5.98 2.89 10.19
CA TYR A 225 5.08 3.99 9.80
C TYR A 225 5.84 5.29 9.57
N GLY A 226 6.95 5.52 10.28
CA GLY A 226 7.89 6.61 10.01
C GLY A 226 8.52 6.50 8.61
N GLY A 227 8.91 5.31 8.20
CA GLY A 227 9.41 5.01 6.84
C GLY A 227 8.36 5.27 5.78
N ILE A 228 7.10 4.81 6.01
CA ILE A 228 5.97 5.08 5.10
C ILE A 228 5.72 6.60 4.99
N LEU A 229 5.70 7.30 6.11
CA LEU A 229 5.48 8.76 6.13
C LEU A 229 6.59 9.51 5.40
N LEU A 230 7.85 9.15 5.64
CA LEU A 230 8.99 9.79 4.98
C LEU A 230 8.93 9.62 3.47
N PHE A 231 8.66 8.39 2.99
CA PHE A 231 8.45 8.17 1.57
C PHE A 231 7.24 8.94 1.05
N GLY A 232 6.10 8.91 1.76
CA GLY A 232 4.88 9.61 1.37
C GLY A 232 5.06 11.12 1.21
N VAL A 233 5.81 11.75 2.12
CA VAL A 233 6.20 13.16 2.01
C VAL A 233 7.12 13.39 0.83
N GLY A 234 8.16 12.57 0.66
CA GLY A 234 9.08 12.65 -0.48
C GLY A 234 8.35 12.47 -1.82
N PHE A 235 7.39 11.54 -1.88
CA PHE A 235 6.54 11.30 -3.05
C PHE A 235 5.64 12.51 -3.36
N ALA A 236 5.09 13.15 -2.33
CA ALA A 236 4.32 14.39 -2.50
C ALA A 236 5.18 15.54 -3.04
N VAL A 237 6.37 15.74 -2.46
CA VAL A 237 7.34 16.79 -2.88
C VAL A 237 7.87 16.54 -4.30
N SER A 238 8.06 15.28 -4.70
CA SER A 238 8.46 14.92 -6.08
C SER A 238 7.38 15.19 -7.13
N GLY A 239 6.21 15.68 -6.73
CA GLY A 239 5.05 15.87 -7.61
C GLY A 239 4.42 14.53 -8.04
N ARG A 240 4.60 13.47 -7.25
CA ARG A 240 4.05 12.12 -7.48
C ARG A 240 4.59 11.46 -8.75
N LYS A 241 5.82 11.78 -9.17
CA LYS A 241 6.41 11.32 -10.43
C LYS A 241 7.34 10.12 -10.26
N MET A 242 7.56 9.65 -9.03
CA MET A 242 8.44 8.51 -8.76
C MET A 242 7.81 7.22 -9.29
N LYS A 243 8.62 6.42 -10.00
CA LYS A 243 8.20 5.08 -10.44
C LYS A 243 8.22 4.09 -9.29
N PRO A 244 7.39 3.06 -9.32
CA PRO A 244 7.43 2.01 -8.31
C PRO A 244 8.78 1.30 -8.32
N VAL A 245 9.27 0.95 -7.14
CA VAL A 245 10.45 0.11 -7.02
C VAL A 245 10.14 -1.29 -7.57
N HIS A 246 11.16 -1.94 -8.13
CA HIS A 246 11.00 -3.31 -8.64
C HIS A 246 10.66 -4.27 -7.48
N TRP A 247 9.73 -5.19 -7.67
CA TRP A 247 9.23 -6.09 -6.63
C TRP A 247 10.32 -6.94 -5.97
N ILE A 248 11.37 -7.37 -6.72
CA ILE A 248 12.52 -8.09 -6.17
C ILE A 248 13.28 -7.22 -5.16
N ILE A 249 13.50 -5.94 -5.47
CA ILE A 249 14.20 -5.01 -4.57
C ILE A 249 13.36 -4.78 -3.31
N TRP A 250 12.04 -4.64 -3.47
CA TRP A 250 11.12 -4.54 -2.32
C TRP A 250 11.20 -5.78 -1.42
N ILE A 251 11.23 -6.99 -1.98
CA ILE A 251 11.40 -8.22 -1.20
C ILE A 251 12.75 -8.23 -0.50
N LEU A 252 13.87 -8.02 -1.23
CA LEU A 252 15.21 -8.18 -0.68
C LEU A 252 15.55 -7.12 0.37
N ILE A 253 15.14 -5.88 0.19
CA ILE A 253 15.48 -4.78 1.09
C ILE A 253 14.36 -4.52 2.11
N GLY A 254 13.10 -4.64 1.70
CA GLY A 254 11.96 -4.40 2.58
C GLY A 254 11.58 -5.63 3.41
N LEU A 255 11.23 -6.73 2.75
CA LEU A 255 10.61 -7.87 3.41
C LEU A 255 11.62 -8.83 4.08
N VAL A 256 12.74 -9.14 3.42
CA VAL A 256 13.72 -10.12 3.93
C VAL A 256 14.34 -9.70 5.25
N PRO A 257 14.83 -8.46 5.46
CA PRO A 257 15.47 -8.09 6.72
C PRO A 257 14.51 -8.18 7.93
N ILE A 258 13.30 -7.64 7.80
CA ILE A 258 12.31 -7.69 8.89
C ILE A 258 11.79 -9.12 9.10
N GLY A 259 11.65 -9.90 8.02
CA GLY A 259 11.25 -11.29 8.06
C GLY A 259 12.29 -12.17 8.78
N LEU A 260 13.57 -12.02 8.43
CA LEU A 260 14.65 -12.75 9.09
C LEU A 260 14.77 -12.38 10.58
N ASP A 261 14.68 -11.10 10.92
CA ASP A 261 14.72 -10.65 12.31
C ASP A 261 13.53 -11.21 13.11
N GLY A 262 12.31 -11.10 12.58
CA GLY A 262 11.11 -11.61 13.24
C GLY A 262 11.05 -13.13 13.34
N LEU A 263 11.36 -13.84 12.25
CA LEU A 263 11.32 -15.31 12.21
C LEU A 263 12.41 -15.93 13.10
N SER A 264 13.64 -15.39 13.08
CA SER A 264 14.71 -15.88 13.93
C SER A 264 14.41 -15.67 15.43
N GLN A 265 13.78 -14.55 15.79
CA GLN A 265 13.31 -14.30 17.15
C GLN A 265 12.19 -15.29 17.53
N LEU A 266 11.22 -15.52 16.67
CA LEU A 266 10.15 -16.48 16.91
C LEU A 266 10.68 -17.92 17.04
N ALA A 267 11.61 -18.32 16.18
CA ALA A 267 12.23 -19.64 16.22
C ALA A 267 13.10 -19.87 17.46
N SER A 268 13.59 -18.80 18.11
CA SER A 268 14.38 -18.87 19.33
C SER A 268 13.54 -18.97 20.62
N GLN A 269 12.24 -18.71 20.54
CA GLN A 269 11.35 -18.64 21.70
C GLN A 269 10.51 -19.94 21.85
N PRO A 270 10.06 -20.27 23.10
CA PRO A 270 9.10 -21.34 23.30
C PRO A 270 7.80 -21.12 22.50
N PRO A 271 7.16 -22.17 21.97
CA PRO A 271 7.52 -23.58 22.10
C PRO A 271 8.55 -24.09 21.08
N MET A 272 8.99 -23.25 20.12
CA MET A 272 9.84 -23.71 19.01
C MET A 272 11.26 -24.10 19.46
N ASN A 273 11.95 -23.24 20.18
CA ASN A 273 13.32 -23.44 20.69
C ASN A 273 14.29 -24.02 19.65
N LEU A 274 14.14 -23.61 18.37
CA LEU A 274 14.97 -24.12 17.25
C LEU A 274 16.33 -23.41 17.17
N LEU A 275 16.44 -22.24 17.77
CA LEU A 275 17.65 -21.41 17.82
C LEU A 275 17.96 -21.05 19.27
N PRO A 276 19.22 -20.66 19.59
CA PRO A 276 19.54 -20.04 20.88
C PRO A 276 18.62 -18.84 21.13
N TYR A 277 18.16 -18.70 22.39
CA TYR A 277 17.25 -17.64 22.77
C TYR A 277 17.86 -16.28 22.46
N ARG A 278 17.14 -15.48 21.67
CA ARG A 278 17.56 -14.13 21.28
C ARG A 278 16.40 -13.15 21.32
N GLU A 279 16.72 -11.90 21.57
CA GLU A 279 15.82 -10.77 21.40
C GLU A 279 16.46 -9.79 20.38
N SER A 280 15.64 -9.17 19.56
CA SER A 280 16.11 -8.16 18.61
C SER A 280 16.47 -6.87 19.34
N SER A 281 17.59 -6.25 18.99
CA SER A 281 17.98 -4.96 19.56
C SER A 281 17.08 -3.82 19.07
N PRO A 282 16.95 -2.71 19.82
CA PRO A 282 16.18 -1.52 19.41
C PRO A 282 16.61 -0.97 18.06
N LEU A 283 17.93 -0.92 17.81
CA LEU A 283 18.48 -0.47 16.54
C LEU A 283 18.08 -1.37 15.37
N LEU A 284 18.20 -2.69 15.54
CA LEU A 284 17.85 -3.66 14.51
C LEU A 284 16.36 -3.61 14.18
N ARG A 285 15.49 -3.50 15.20
CA ARG A 285 14.03 -3.30 15.01
C ARG A 285 13.73 -2.04 14.24
N SER A 286 14.43 -0.95 14.56
CA SER A 286 14.22 0.34 13.89
C SER A 286 14.69 0.31 12.45
N ILE A 287 15.87 -0.25 12.15
CA ILE A 287 16.39 -0.34 10.78
C ILE A 287 15.50 -1.25 9.93
N THR A 288 15.21 -2.47 10.40
CA THR A 288 14.39 -3.43 9.62
C THR A 288 12.96 -2.94 9.44
N GLY A 289 12.37 -2.31 10.47
CA GLY A 289 11.07 -1.68 10.40
C GLY A 289 11.03 -0.53 9.40
N PHE A 290 12.02 0.38 9.47
CA PHE A 290 12.12 1.51 8.54
C PHE A 290 12.26 1.06 7.09
N LEU A 291 13.16 0.11 6.82
CA LEU A 291 13.34 -0.44 5.48
C LEU A 291 12.04 -1.04 4.94
N PHE A 292 11.35 -1.83 5.75
CA PHE A 292 10.08 -2.42 5.36
C PHE A 292 9.02 -1.36 5.04
N GLY A 293 8.83 -0.38 5.91
CA GLY A 293 7.85 0.68 5.73
C GLY A 293 8.14 1.54 4.51
N PHE A 294 9.38 2.01 4.40
CA PHE A 294 9.82 2.87 3.29
C PHE A 294 9.70 2.17 1.92
N MET A 295 10.19 0.94 1.83
CA MET A 295 10.16 0.16 0.59
C MET A 295 8.73 -0.25 0.22
N THR A 296 7.87 -0.53 1.20
CA THR A 296 6.45 -0.85 0.96
C THR A 296 5.70 0.37 0.43
N ALA A 297 5.96 1.55 0.97
CA ALA A 297 5.39 2.79 0.44
C ALA A 297 5.92 3.10 -0.97
N TRP A 298 7.22 2.89 -1.22
CA TRP A 298 7.81 3.09 -2.55
C TRP A 298 7.24 2.11 -3.58
N PHE A 299 6.96 0.88 -3.17
CA PHE A 299 6.30 -0.09 -4.04
C PHE A 299 4.84 0.28 -4.30
N GLY A 300 4.07 0.63 -3.28
CA GLY A 300 2.62 0.78 -3.35
C GLY A 300 2.11 2.14 -3.83
N TYR A 301 2.68 3.26 -3.36
CA TYR A 301 2.13 4.60 -3.63
C TYR A 301 2.07 4.97 -5.12
N PRO A 302 3.09 4.64 -5.96
CA PRO A 302 3.00 4.92 -7.39
C PRO A 302 1.86 4.18 -8.10
N TYR A 303 1.53 2.95 -7.70
CA TYR A 303 0.37 2.24 -8.25
C TYR A 303 -0.95 2.87 -7.82
N VAL A 304 -1.05 3.30 -6.56
CA VAL A 304 -2.22 4.06 -6.10
C VAL A 304 -2.36 5.37 -6.87
N GLU A 305 -1.27 6.08 -7.15
CA GLU A 305 -1.29 7.31 -7.95
C GLU A 305 -1.76 7.07 -9.38
N GLU A 306 -1.34 5.98 -10.01
CA GLU A 306 -1.79 5.60 -11.35
C GLU A 306 -3.32 5.45 -11.38
N THR A 307 -3.89 4.67 -10.45
CA THR A 307 -5.34 4.48 -10.31
C THR A 307 -6.07 5.81 -10.01
N MET A 308 -5.52 6.61 -9.09
CA MET A 308 -6.12 7.92 -8.77
C MET A 308 -6.00 8.91 -9.92
N GLY A 309 -4.94 8.82 -10.72
CA GLY A 309 -4.74 9.60 -11.94
C GLY A 309 -5.78 9.27 -13.02
N GLU A 310 -6.08 7.98 -13.23
CA GLU A 310 -7.14 7.55 -14.14
C GLU A 310 -8.51 8.05 -13.68
N ASN A 311 -8.84 7.88 -12.39
CA ASN A 311 -10.08 8.39 -11.82
C ASN A 311 -10.23 9.92 -12.00
N ARG A 312 -9.14 10.68 -11.80
CA ARG A 312 -9.16 12.14 -12.07
C ARG A 312 -9.52 12.46 -13.51
N LYS A 313 -8.90 11.79 -14.48
CA LYS A 313 -9.18 12.01 -15.91
C LYS A 313 -10.65 11.73 -16.25
N ILE A 314 -11.16 10.58 -15.81
CA ILE A 314 -12.56 10.20 -16.06
C ILE A 314 -13.54 11.22 -15.45
N LEU A 315 -13.29 11.63 -14.21
CA LEU A 315 -14.16 12.58 -13.51
C LEU A 315 -14.04 14.01 -14.05
N ASP A 316 -12.84 14.44 -14.47
CA ASP A 316 -12.64 15.74 -15.12
C ASP A 316 -13.41 15.79 -16.46
N GLU A 317 -13.38 14.72 -17.27
CA GLU A 317 -14.18 14.61 -18.49
C GLU A 317 -15.68 14.63 -18.19
N LYS A 318 -16.14 13.88 -17.19
CA LYS A 318 -17.53 13.87 -16.74
C LYS A 318 -17.99 15.26 -16.31
N LEU A 319 -17.16 15.96 -15.54
CA LEU A 319 -17.45 17.33 -15.09
C LEU A 319 -17.55 18.32 -16.26
N GLN A 320 -16.63 18.23 -17.24
CA GLN A 320 -16.69 19.07 -18.44
C GLN A 320 -17.97 18.82 -19.24
N ARG A 321 -18.38 17.56 -19.43
CA ARG A 321 -19.63 17.21 -20.11
C ARG A 321 -20.85 17.74 -19.36
N SER A 322 -20.90 17.61 -18.04
CA SER A 322 -21.99 18.14 -17.22
C SER A 322 -22.12 19.68 -17.31
N ARG A 323 -21.00 20.40 -17.41
CA ARG A 323 -20.97 21.87 -17.55
C ARG A 323 -21.40 22.37 -18.94
N ARG A 324 -21.07 21.62 -20.00
CA ARG A 324 -21.46 21.99 -21.38
C ARG A 324 -22.97 21.96 -21.63
N VAL A 325 -23.71 21.25 -20.78
CA VAL A 325 -25.18 21.10 -20.90
C VAL A 325 -25.94 22.20 -20.15
N ILE A 326 -25.26 22.96 -19.28
CA ILE A 326 -25.87 24.10 -18.55
C ILE A 326 -25.47 25.37 -19.31
N PRO A 327 -26.43 26.12 -19.92
CA PRO A 327 -26.11 27.41 -20.55
C PRO A 327 -25.42 28.34 -19.56
N GLU A 328 -24.39 29.07 -20.02
CA GLU A 328 -23.74 30.12 -19.23
C GLU A 328 -24.81 31.11 -18.76
N GLY A 329 -25.05 31.19 -17.47
CA GLY A 329 -26.05 32.08 -16.86
C GLY A 329 -26.89 31.45 -15.76
N PHE A 330 -26.78 30.14 -15.47
CA PHE A 330 -27.67 29.46 -14.53
C PHE A 330 -27.06 29.02 -13.19
N MET A 331 -25.77 29.19 -12.95
CA MET A 331 -25.18 28.93 -11.64
C MET A 331 -24.13 29.96 -11.24
N ASP A 332 -24.37 30.56 -10.08
CA ASP A 332 -23.36 31.24 -9.28
C ASP A 332 -22.54 30.20 -8.51
N PHE A 333 -21.27 30.53 -8.24
CA PHE A 333 -20.31 29.66 -7.53
C PHE A 333 -20.69 29.33 -6.08
N SER A 334 -21.74 29.92 -5.53
CA SER A 334 -22.30 29.65 -4.20
C SER A 334 -23.31 28.52 -4.15
N GLY A 335 -23.75 27.96 -5.30
CA GLY A 335 -24.71 26.87 -5.34
C GLY A 335 -26.16 27.26 -5.04
N GLU A 336 -26.50 28.54 -4.98
CA GLU A 336 -27.86 29.01 -4.79
C GLU A 336 -28.56 29.26 -6.12
N PHE A 337 -29.80 28.70 -6.24
CA PHE A 337 -30.71 28.96 -7.35
C PHE A 337 -31.23 30.38 -7.23
N LYS A 338 -30.87 31.27 -8.14
CA LYS A 338 -31.64 32.52 -8.36
C LYS A 338 -32.81 32.19 -9.29
N ALA A 339 -33.99 32.01 -8.68
CA ALA A 339 -35.24 32.09 -9.43
C ALA A 339 -35.43 33.54 -9.96
N LYS A 340 -35.72 33.63 -11.27
CA LYS A 340 -36.36 34.82 -11.86
C LYS A 340 -37.83 34.70 -11.70
#